data_d9703148f91da41c1bdd30277afeb716
#
_entry.id   d9703148f91da41c1bdd30277afeb716
#
_cell.length_a   1.000
_cell.length_b   1.000
_cell.length_c   1.000
_cell.angle_alpha   90.00
_cell.angle_beta   90.00
_cell.angle_gamma   90.00
#
_symmetry.space_group_name_H-M   'P 1'
#
loop_
_entity.id
_entity.type
_entity.pdbx_description
1 polymer ?
#
loop_
_entity_poly.entity_id
_entity_poly.type
_entity_poly.pdbx_seq_one_letter_code
_entity_poly.pdbx_strand_id
1 'polypeptide(L)'
;GNENDPVPYPIQKEYFRKAAEMGAAIMVSSSSHRAMGLEFHSGKFISYGLGNFLFDQMQTINHRRGMIARHHFYGKKHISTELIPYLIYNHSQPRLQKGKDAQDLMHEVYKYSLGTVFGK
;
A
#
# COMPACT_ATOMS: atom_id res chain seq x y z
N GLY A 1 4.35 16.63 -2.22
CA GLY A 1 4.84 15.88 -1.07
C GLY A 1 6.13 15.16 -1.37
N ASN A 2 6.80 14.63 -0.36
CA ASN A 2 7.95 13.77 -0.58
C ASN A 2 7.46 12.36 -0.96
N GLU A 3 7.59 12.01 -2.22
CA GLU A 3 7.13 10.74 -2.79
C GLU A 3 7.89 9.50 -2.25
N ASN A 4 8.94 9.73 -1.49
CA ASN A 4 9.74 8.68 -0.85
C ASN A 4 9.43 8.50 0.64
N ASP A 5 8.49 9.28 1.19
CA ASP A 5 8.09 9.17 2.59
C ASP A 5 7.07 8.02 2.76
N PRO A 6 7.29 7.09 3.69
CA PRO A 6 6.34 6.02 3.95
C PRO A 6 5.08 6.47 4.70
N VAL A 7 5.10 7.69 5.23
CA VAL A 7 4.01 8.26 6.02
C VAL A 7 3.18 9.19 5.14
N PRO A 8 1.85 9.00 5.05
CA PRO A 8 1.01 9.90 4.28
C PRO A 8 0.92 11.28 4.91
N TYR A 9 0.86 12.31 4.08
CA TYR A 9 0.68 13.68 4.54
C TYR A 9 -0.68 13.90 5.19
N PRO A 10 -0.80 14.85 6.12
CA PRO A 10 -2.07 15.18 6.75
C PRO A 10 -3.20 15.45 5.76
N ILE A 11 -2.92 16.17 4.69
CA ILE A 11 -3.92 16.49 3.65
C ILE A 11 -4.38 15.26 2.89
N GLN A 12 -3.50 14.29 2.62
CA GLN A 12 -3.87 13.02 1.99
C GLN A 12 -4.81 12.22 2.89
N LYS A 13 -4.48 12.13 4.19
CA LYS A 13 -5.33 11.45 5.18
C LYS A 13 -6.71 12.09 5.23
N GLU A 14 -6.77 13.40 5.28
CA GLU A 14 -8.04 14.15 5.33
C GLU A 14 -8.92 13.82 4.13
N TYR A 15 -8.42 13.93 2.91
CA TYR A 15 -9.21 13.66 1.71
C TYR A 15 -9.66 12.22 1.60
N PHE A 16 -8.80 11.27 1.91
CA PHE A 16 -9.15 9.85 1.84
C PHE A 16 -10.14 9.44 2.93
N ARG A 17 -10.00 9.98 4.13
CA ARG A 17 -10.97 9.77 5.20
C ARG A 17 -12.34 10.34 4.85
N LYS A 18 -12.38 11.54 4.29
CA LYS A 18 -13.62 12.12 3.77
C LYS A 18 -14.27 11.25 2.71
N ALA A 19 -13.50 10.75 1.75
CA ALA A 19 -14.01 9.85 0.73
C ALA A 19 -14.59 8.55 1.33
N ALA A 20 -13.92 7.98 2.32
CA ALA A 20 -14.41 6.82 3.06
C ALA A 20 -15.75 7.10 3.76
N GLU A 21 -15.85 8.24 4.43
CA GLU A 21 -17.07 8.68 5.11
C GLU A 21 -18.23 8.95 4.13
N MET A 22 -17.92 9.38 2.92
CA MET A 22 -18.89 9.61 1.84
C MET A 22 -19.30 8.31 1.10
N GLY A 23 -18.77 7.16 1.48
CA GLY A 23 -19.19 5.87 0.96
C GLY A 23 -18.26 5.20 -0.03
N ALA A 24 -17.07 5.73 -0.30
CA ALA A 24 -16.07 5.03 -1.09
C ALA A 24 -15.62 3.76 -0.36
N ALA A 25 -15.70 2.61 -1.05
CA ALA A 25 -15.39 1.31 -0.44
C ALA A 25 -13.88 1.12 -0.26
N ILE A 26 -13.09 1.58 -1.22
CA ILE A 26 -11.64 1.44 -1.26
C ILE A 26 -11.04 2.74 -1.81
N MET A 27 -9.99 3.22 -1.18
CA MET A 27 -9.19 4.34 -1.66
C MET A 27 -7.76 3.88 -1.90
N VAL A 28 -7.22 4.17 -3.08
CA VAL A 28 -5.84 3.86 -3.44
C VAL A 28 -5.17 5.10 -4.03
N SER A 29 -4.02 5.45 -3.50
CA SER A 29 -3.19 6.51 -4.04
C SER A 29 -2.08 5.96 -4.94
N SER A 30 -1.66 6.77 -5.87
CA SER A 30 -0.49 6.53 -6.73
C SER A 30 0.56 7.63 -6.55
N SER A 31 1.63 7.58 -7.33
CA SER A 31 2.76 8.53 -7.32
C SER A 31 3.71 8.43 -6.12
N SER A 32 3.48 7.58 -5.15
CA SER A 32 4.53 7.22 -4.22
C SER A 32 5.43 6.17 -4.87
N HIS A 33 6.73 6.40 -4.83
CA HIS A 33 7.70 5.46 -5.41
C HIS A 33 8.12 4.35 -4.44
N ARG A 34 7.41 4.24 -3.31
CA ARG A 34 7.59 3.17 -2.33
C ARG A 34 6.24 2.74 -1.75
N ALA A 35 6.20 1.56 -1.17
CA ALA A 35 5.05 1.12 -0.40
C ALA A 35 4.91 2.00 0.85
N MET A 36 3.71 2.48 1.08
CA MET A 36 3.34 3.32 2.22
C MET A 36 2.45 2.57 3.20
N GLY A 37 2.16 3.19 4.33
CA GLY A 37 1.20 2.67 5.29
C GLY A 37 -0.22 2.54 4.73
N LEU A 38 -0.99 1.74 5.40
CA LEU A 38 -2.42 1.48 5.13
C LEU A 38 -3.26 2.07 6.25
N GLU A 39 -4.55 2.21 6.01
CA GLU A 39 -5.50 2.61 7.04
C GLU A 39 -6.86 1.93 6.81
N PHE A 40 -7.54 1.60 7.92
CA PHE A 40 -8.98 1.38 7.90
C PHE A 40 -9.66 2.56 8.59
N HIS A 41 -10.51 3.24 7.86
CA HIS A 41 -11.28 4.38 8.37
C HIS A 41 -12.75 4.22 8.03
N SER A 42 -13.63 4.31 9.03
CA SER A 42 -15.07 4.04 8.87
C SER A 42 -15.35 2.68 8.21
N GLY A 43 -14.55 1.65 8.54
CA GLY A 43 -14.63 0.32 7.95
C GLY A 43 -14.19 0.23 6.50
N LYS A 44 -13.53 1.26 5.94
CA LYS A 44 -13.09 1.33 4.56
C LYS A 44 -11.58 1.21 4.46
N PHE A 45 -11.10 0.50 3.44
CA PHE A 45 -9.68 0.30 3.19
C PHE A 45 -9.06 1.50 2.46
N ILE A 46 -7.94 1.99 2.97
CA ILE A 46 -7.14 3.06 2.37
C ILE A 46 -5.70 2.55 2.17
N SER A 47 -5.20 2.63 0.93
CA SER A 47 -3.78 2.49 0.62
C SER A 47 -3.21 3.83 0.18
N TYR A 48 -2.24 4.33 0.91
CA TYR A 48 -1.57 5.60 0.59
C TYR A 48 -0.49 5.45 -0.48
N GLY A 49 -0.05 4.23 -0.78
CA GLY A 49 0.86 3.91 -1.87
C GLY A 49 1.23 2.44 -1.90
N LEU A 50 1.24 1.85 -3.09
CA LEU A 50 1.58 0.45 -3.29
C LEU A 50 3.03 0.24 -3.77
N GLY A 51 3.73 1.33 -4.12
CA GLY A 51 5.08 1.30 -4.67
C GLY A 51 5.12 1.24 -6.20
N ASN A 52 6.32 1.27 -6.76
CA ASN A 52 6.55 1.10 -8.20
C ASN A 52 6.23 -0.34 -8.62
N PHE A 53 5.63 -0.52 -9.78
CA PHE A 53 5.38 -1.85 -10.35
C PHE A 53 6.20 -2.09 -11.61
N LEU A 54 6.01 -1.28 -12.64
CA LEU A 54 6.80 -1.29 -13.85
C LEU A 54 7.53 0.05 -13.97
N PHE A 55 8.67 0.14 -13.32
CA PHE A 55 9.39 1.40 -13.18
C PHE A 55 10.88 1.18 -12.98
N ASP A 56 11.70 2.02 -13.60
CA ASP A 56 13.15 1.90 -13.64
C ASP A 56 13.84 2.75 -12.55
N GLN A 57 13.40 2.63 -11.31
CA GLN A 57 14.07 3.22 -10.15
C GLN A 57 14.74 2.10 -9.32
N MET A 58 16.02 1.91 -9.52
CA MET A 58 16.79 0.84 -8.88
C MET A 58 17.71 1.33 -7.75
N GLN A 59 17.64 2.61 -7.38
CA GLN A 59 18.57 3.26 -6.45
C GLN A 59 18.54 2.66 -5.05
N THR A 60 17.38 2.31 -4.57
CA THR A 60 17.20 1.71 -3.24
C THR A 60 16.26 0.54 -3.30
N ILE A 61 16.33 -0.32 -2.28
CA ILE A 61 15.40 -1.44 -2.15
C ILE A 61 13.93 -0.95 -2.05
N ASN A 62 13.69 0.21 -1.44
CA ASN A 62 12.36 0.76 -1.28
C ASN A 62 11.70 1.18 -2.61
N HIS A 63 12.50 1.59 -3.60
CA HIS A 63 12.00 1.88 -4.95
C HIS A 63 11.74 0.62 -5.77
N ARG A 64 12.35 -0.50 -5.40
CA ARG A 64 12.24 -1.78 -6.11
C ARG A 64 11.14 -2.67 -5.59
N ARG A 65 10.64 -2.46 -4.39
CA ARG A 65 9.64 -3.33 -3.75
C ARG A 65 8.30 -2.62 -3.58
N GLY A 66 7.24 -3.37 -3.70
CA GLY A 66 5.88 -2.87 -3.55
C GLY A 66 4.90 -4.01 -3.31
N MET A 67 3.63 -3.68 -3.41
CA MET A 67 2.53 -4.61 -3.14
C MET A 67 1.49 -4.57 -4.26
N ILE A 68 0.96 -5.74 -4.59
CA ILE A 68 -0.31 -5.86 -5.31
C ILE A 68 -1.40 -5.98 -4.25
N ALA A 69 -2.44 -5.17 -4.35
CA ALA A 69 -3.61 -5.30 -3.50
C ALA A 69 -4.71 -6.04 -4.27
N ARG A 70 -5.09 -7.21 -3.77
CA ARG A 70 -6.20 -8.01 -4.32
C ARG A 70 -7.40 -7.84 -3.43
N HIS A 71 -8.43 -7.19 -3.95
CA HIS A 71 -9.65 -6.93 -3.20
C HIS A 71 -10.70 -8.00 -3.50
N HIS A 72 -11.33 -8.51 -2.46
CA HIS A 72 -12.39 -9.50 -2.55
C HIS A 72 -13.73 -8.85 -2.21
N PHE A 73 -14.70 -9.02 -3.10
CA PHE A 73 -16.07 -8.52 -2.95
C PHE A 73 -17.08 -9.65 -2.97
N TYR A 74 -18.15 -9.50 -2.20
CA TYR A 74 -19.38 -10.24 -2.36
C TYR A 74 -20.50 -9.26 -2.73
N GLY A 75 -20.93 -9.30 -4.00
CA GLY A 75 -21.78 -8.25 -4.54
C GLY A 75 -21.09 -6.88 -4.46
N LYS A 76 -21.73 -5.93 -3.76
CA LYS A 76 -21.18 -4.59 -3.54
C LYS A 76 -20.36 -4.47 -2.24
N LYS A 77 -20.30 -5.54 -1.44
CA LYS A 77 -19.62 -5.53 -0.16
C LYS A 77 -18.15 -5.92 -0.29
N HIS A 78 -17.24 -5.06 0.13
CA HIS A 78 -15.83 -5.39 0.28
C HIS A 78 -15.63 -6.33 1.47
N ILE A 79 -15.11 -7.52 1.23
CA ILE A 79 -14.93 -8.57 2.26
C ILE A 79 -13.52 -8.50 2.85
N SER A 80 -12.50 -8.45 2.00
CA SER A 80 -11.10 -8.49 2.42
C SER A 80 -10.17 -7.94 1.35
N THR A 81 -8.93 -7.64 1.75
CA THR A 81 -7.84 -7.31 0.85
C THR A 81 -6.63 -8.18 1.17
N GLU A 82 -6.12 -8.86 0.16
CA GLU A 82 -4.87 -9.59 0.22
C GLU A 82 -3.75 -8.71 -0.33
N LEU A 83 -2.63 -8.63 0.39
CA LEU A 83 -1.45 -7.89 -0.01
C LEU A 83 -0.39 -8.87 -0.47
N ILE A 84 0.07 -8.72 -1.72
CA ILE A 84 1.02 -9.62 -2.36
C ILE A 84 2.31 -8.84 -2.63
N PRO A 85 3.38 -9.05 -1.84
CA PRO A 85 4.63 -8.33 -2.01
C PRO A 85 5.40 -8.80 -3.24
N TYR A 86 6.10 -7.85 -3.89
CA TYR A 86 7.00 -8.12 -5.01
C TYR A 86 8.28 -7.30 -4.91
N LEU A 87 9.28 -7.70 -5.68
CA LEU A 87 10.52 -6.98 -5.89
C LEU A 87 10.80 -6.86 -7.39
N ILE A 88 11.23 -5.67 -7.83
CA ILE A 88 11.57 -5.42 -9.23
C ILE A 88 13.01 -5.87 -9.49
N TYR A 89 13.18 -6.76 -10.47
CA TYR A 89 14.45 -7.22 -10.99
C TYR A 89 14.73 -6.66 -12.39
N ASN A 90 15.97 -6.50 -12.73
CA ASN A 90 16.41 -6.11 -14.08
C ASN A 90 15.65 -4.91 -14.63
N HIS A 91 15.45 -3.86 -13.80
CA HIS A 91 14.80 -2.60 -14.13
C HIS A 91 13.30 -2.67 -14.49
N SER A 92 12.73 -3.85 -14.77
CA SER A 92 11.35 -3.93 -15.27
C SER A 92 10.62 -5.24 -14.99
N GLN A 93 11.17 -6.10 -14.14
CA GLN A 93 10.56 -7.41 -13.86
C GLN A 93 10.10 -7.50 -12.40
N PRO A 94 8.85 -7.13 -12.07
CA PRO A 94 8.32 -7.41 -10.74
C PRO A 94 8.14 -8.92 -10.56
N ARG A 95 8.73 -9.46 -9.50
CA ARG A 95 8.63 -10.87 -9.12
C ARG A 95 8.06 -10.98 -7.73
N LEU A 96 7.06 -11.84 -7.57
CA LEU A 96 6.45 -12.10 -6.26
C LEU A 96 7.49 -12.59 -5.26
N GLN A 97 7.44 -12.04 -4.05
CA GLN A 97 8.34 -12.39 -2.98
C GLN A 97 7.70 -13.31 -1.97
N LYS A 98 8.52 -14.16 -1.34
CA LYS A 98 8.13 -15.07 -0.26
C LYS A 98 9.18 -15.03 0.85
N GLY A 99 8.85 -15.63 1.99
CA GLY A 99 9.78 -15.76 3.10
C GLY A 99 10.17 -14.42 3.71
N LYS A 100 11.45 -14.29 4.06
CA LYS A 100 11.95 -13.13 4.82
C LYS A 100 11.76 -11.80 4.09
N ASP A 101 12.03 -11.73 2.80
CA ASP A 101 11.92 -10.48 2.03
C ASP A 101 10.48 -9.98 1.99
N ALA A 102 9.51 -10.89 1.84
CA ALA A 102 8.09 -10.55 1.91
C ALA A 102 7.70 -10.07 3.31
N GLN A 103 8.18 -10.74 4.34
CA GLN A 103 7.92 -10.38 5.73
C GLN A 103 8.50 -9.01 6.09
N ASP A 104 9.72 -8.72 5.66
CA ASP A 104 10.38 -7.44 5.91
C ASP A 104 9.60 -6.27 5.29
N LEU A 105 9.12 -6.42 4.07
CA LEU A 105 8.28 -5.41 3.44
C LEU A 105 6.95 -5.22 4.19
N MET A 106 6.27 -6.30 4.49
CA MET A 106 4.97 -6.24 5.17
C MET A 106 5.11 -5.66 6.58
N HIS A 107 6.19 -6.02 7.29
CA HIS A 107 6.49 -5.45 8.61
C HIS A 107 6.69 -3.94 8.54
N GLU A 108 7.42 -3.46 7.54
CA GLU A 108 7.63 -2.02 7.32
C GLU A 108 6.31 -1.30 6.99
N VAL A 109 5.51 -1.86 6.08
CA VAL A 109 4.19 -1.29 5.74
C VAL A 109 3.31 -1.18 6.97
N TYR A 110 3.21 -2.24 7.78
CA TYR A 110 2.37 -2.25 8.98
C TYR A 110 2.87 -1.26 10.04
N LYS A 111 4.17 -1.05 10.14
CA LYS A 111 4.75 -0.04 11.05
C LYS A 111 4.21 1.36 10.79
N TYR A 112 3.95 1.70 9.53
CA TYR A 112 3.43 3.01 9.13
C TYR A 112 1.92 3.03 8.91
N SER A 113 1.23 1.93 9.18
CA SER A 113 -0.21 1.82 9.00
C SER A 113 -0.99 2.36 10.19
N LEU A 114 -2.21 2.82 9.94
CA LEU A 114 -3.02 3.60 10.85
C LEU A 114 -4.42 2.99 11.04
N GLY A 115 -5.07 3.37 12.14
CA GLY A 115 -6.51 3.16 12.35
C GLY A 115 -6.95 1.78 12.75
N THR A 116 -6.06 0.78 12.77
CA THR A 116 -6.37 -0.57 13.21
C THR A 116 -5.11 -1.35 13.58
N VAL A 117 -5.29 -2.58 13.93
CA VAL A 117 -4.25 -3.46 14.44
C VAL A 117 -3.57 -4.18 13.28
N PHE A 118 -2.64 -3.47 12.62
CA PHE A 118 -1.78 -4.10 11.62
C PHE A 118 -0.53 -4.71 12.26
N GLY A 119 -0.16 -5.91 11.84
CA GLY A 119 1.12 -6.53 12.21
C GLY A 119 1.25 -6.94 13.67
N LYS A 120 0.16 -7.08 14.36
CA LYS A 120 0.15 -7.63 15.73
C LYS A 120 0.07 -9.12 15.74
#